data_596765a4e7ee3d017b82f94970d8588a
#
_entry.id   596765a4e7ee3d017b82f94970d8588a
#
_cell.length_a   1.000
_cell.length_b   1.000
_cell.length_c   1.000
_cell.angle_alpha   90.00
_cell.angle_beta   90.00
_cell.angle_gamma   90.00
#
_symmetry.space_group_name_H-M   'P 1'
#
loop_
_entity.id
_entity.type
_entity.pdbx_description
1 polymer ?
#
loop_
_entity_poly.entity_id
_entity_poly.type
_entity_poly.pdbx_seq_one_letter_code
_entity_poly.pdbx_strand_id
1 'polypeptide(L)'
;MLPDLYTRIPGPRSLSLAEKLQRYESRNVTYMDGDWPVFWERAEGTNVWDADGNRFLDLTSAFGVAGLGHGNSEVVAAMQRQSQQLLHGMGDVHPTALKGDLCEQLSAVTFKRRGVGEAKVVLSSSGFEAVESALKTARLASGKRKVIAFSNAYHGLGYGSLLGTDLEKFHGPFGDQLANITVRLPFGGDEIEHVSADEIGAVLVEPIQGRGGKV
;
A
#
# COMPACT_ATOMS: atom_id res chain seq x y z
N MET A 1 5.43 22.55 12.04
CA MET A 1 6.69 23.35 12.11
C MET A 1 7.40 23.25 10.77
N LEU A 2 8.20 24.25 10.39
CA LEU A 2 8.97 24.22 9.15
C LEU A 2 10.15 23.23 9.25
N PRO A 3 10.72 22.75 8.13
CA PRO A 3 11.96 21.98 8.12
C PRO A 3 13.09 22.71 8.86
N ASP A 4 13.99 21.93 9.48
CA ASP A 4 15.13 22.45 10.22
C ASP A 4 16.28 21.45 10.12
N LEU A 5 17.37 21.82 9.47
CA LEU A 5 18.47 20.93 9.12
C LEU A 5 19.73 21.32 9.87
N TYR A 6 20.29 20.37 10.60
CA TYR A 6 21.50 20.52 11.42
C TYR A 6 22.74 19.94 10.76
N THR A 7 22.55 18.99 9.83
CA THR A 7 23.63 18.33 9.10
C THR A 7 23.38 18.39 7.60
N ARG A 8 24.37 18.03 6.79
CA ARG A 8 24.09 17.63 5.41
C ARG A 8 23.20 16.39 5.39
N ILE A 9 22.53 16.16 4.29
CA ILE A 9 21.63 15.02 4.10
C ILE A 9 22.29 14.03 3.12
N PRO A 10 22.44 12.73 3.49
CA PRO A 10 22.21 12.16 4.82
C PRO A 10 23.31 12.59 5.82
N GLY A 11 22.96 12.64 7.10
CA GLY A 11 23.91 12.93 8.18
C GLY A 11 24.75 11.71 8.56
N PRO A 12 25.77 11.88 9.44
CA PRO A 12 26.74 10.82 9.75
C PRO A 12 26.10 9.59 10.43
N ARG A 13 25.04 9.76 11.23
CA ARG A 13 24.34 8.62 11.85
C ARG A 13 23.53 7.86 10.78
N SER A 14 22.85 8.55 9.88
CA SER A 14 22.14 7.94 8.77
C SER A 14 23.06 7.14 7.86
N LEU A 15 24.26 7.65 7.56
CA LEU A 15 25.28 6.91 6.79
C LEU A 15 25.73 5.62 7.51
N SER A 16 26.02 5.69 8.81
CA SER A 16 26.40 4.51 9.59
C SER A 16 25.27 3.47 9.66
N LEU A 17 24.02 3.91 9.77
CA LEU A 17 22.85 3.03 9.75
C LEU A 17 22.65 2.40 8.36
N ALA A 18 22.93 3.13 7.28
CA ALA A 18 22.89 2.62 5.92
C ALA A 18 23.91 1.49 5.70
N GLU A 19 25.16 1.66 6.16
CA GLU A 19 26.19 0.60 6.11
C GLU A 19 25.74 -0.67 6.85
N LYS A 20 25.12 -0.49 8.03
CA LYS A 20 24.56 -1.61 8.81
C LYS A 20 23.43 -2.30 8.07
N LEU A 21 22.53 -1.54 7.49
CA LEU A 21 21.38 -2.08 6.74
C LEU A 21 21.84 -2.84 5.49
N GLN A 22 22.79 -2.28 4.71
CA GLN A 22 23.38 -2.93 3.54
C GLN A 22 24.05 -4.28 3.88
N ARG A 23 24.59 -4.42 5.09
CA ARG A 23 25.25 -5.65 5.52
C ARG A 23 24.27 -6.77 5.85
N TYR A 24 23.08 -6.43 6.37
CA TYR A 24 22.17 -7.42 6.95
C TYR A 24 20.80 -7.52 6.28
N GLU A 25 20.41 -6.52 5.50
CA GLU A 25 19.17 -6.56 4.72
C GLU A 25 19.42 -7.22 3.35
N SER A 26 18.41 -7.93 2.85
CA SER A 26 18.45 -8.44 1.47
C SER A 26 18.53 -7.29 0.47
N ARG A 27 19.18 -7.54 -0.66
CA ARG A 27 19.29 -6.53 -1.74
C ARG A 27 17.92 -6.12 -2.26
N ASN A 28 17.82 -4.87 -2.69
CA ASN A 28 16.63 -4.28 -3.34
C ASN A 28 15.38 -4.18 -2.44
N VAL A 29 15.50 -4.31 -1.12
CA VAL A 29 14.40 -4.06 -0.18
C VAL A 29 14.31 -2.55 0.10
N THR A 30 15.31 -1.97 0.74
CA THR A 30 15.39 -0.54 0.94
C THR A 30 16.13 0.12 -0.22
N TYR A 31 15.56 1.22 -0.77
CA TYR A 31 16.25 2.03 -1.76
C TYR A 31 17.44 2.74 -1.13
N MET A 32 18.63 2.51 -1.67
CA MET A 32 19.88 3.10 -1.20
C MET A 32 20.61 3.72 -2.38
N ASP A 33 20.73 5.03 -2.38
CA ASP A 33 21.50 5.82 -3.35
C ASP A 33 22.21 6.97 -2.60
N GLY A 34 23.17 7.65 -3.21
CA GLY A 34 24.14 8.56 -2.59
C GLY A 34 23.61 9.48 -1.49
N ASP A 35 22.46 10.11 -1.72
CA ASP A 35 21.78 10.99 -0.75
C ASP A 35 20.62 10.30 0.00
N TRP A 36 20.54 8.97 -0.04
CA TRP A 36 19.45 8.21 0.51
C TRP A 36 19.93 6.82 1.00
N PRO A 37 19.36 6.24 2.09
CA PRO A 37 18.17 6.67 2.82
C PRO A 37 18.46 7.66 3.94
N VAL A 38 17.45 8.46 4.28
CA VAL A 38 17.36 9.18 5.55
C VAL A 38 16.64 8.28 6.55
N PHE A 39 17.27 8.02 7.69
CA PHE A 39 16.71 7.12 8.71
C PHE A 39 15.81 7.90 9.67
N TRP A 40 14.52 7.66 9.61
CA TRP A 40 13.55 8.26 10.53
C TRP A 40 13.71 7.69 11.94
N GLU A 41 13.73 8.55 12.94
CA GLU A 41 13.84 8.17 14.35
C GLU A 41 12.55 8.48 15.12
N ARG A 42 11.88 9.59 14.80
CA ARG A 42 10.59 9.95 15.39
C ARG A 42 9.75 10.78 14.43
N ALA A 43 8.45 10.82 14.69
CA ALA A 43 7.53 11.63 13.92
C ALA A 43 6.37 12.14 14.79
N GLU A 44 5.85 13.32 14.45
CA GLU A 44 4.72 13.96 15.15
C GLU A 44 3.96 14.88 14.19
N GLY A 45 2.65 14.70 14.07
CA GLY A 45 1.83 15.43 13.11
C GLY A 45 2.32 15.24 11.68
N THR A 46 2.77 16.29 11.02
CA THR A 46 3.37 16.25 9.68
C THR A 46 4.89 16.32 9.68
N ASN A 47 5.52 16.33 10.85
CA ASN A 47 6.96 16.41 10.97
C ASN A 47 7.60 15.06 11.24
N VAL A 48 8.74 14.83 10.63
CA VAL A 48 9.59 13.65 10.82
C VAL A 48 11.00 14.12 11.18
N TRP A 49 11.65 13.47 12.11
CA TRP A 49 13.04 13.69 12.47
C TRP A 49 13.87 12.47 12.10
N ASP A 50 14.98 12.72 11.45
CA ASP A 50 15.94 11.67 11.17
C ASP A 50 16.84 11.35 12.38
N ALA A 51 17.66 10.32 12.23
CA ALA A 51 18.61 9.89 13.24
C ALA A 51 19.69 10.93 13.58
N ASP A 52 19.90 11.92 12.71
CA ASP A 52 20.84 13.01 12.88
C ASP A 52 20.19 14.27 13.49
N GLY A 53 18.87 14.22 13.78
CA GLY A 53 18.10 15.30 14.37
C GLY A 53 17.51 16.29 13.39
N ASN A 54 17.77 16.15 12.10
CA ASN A 54 17.16 16.99 11.07
C ASN A 54 15.65 16.78 11.05
N ARG A 55 14.89 17.87 10.90
CA ARG A 55 13.43 17.85 10.81
C ARG A 55 12.95 18.12 9.39
N PHE A 56 12.08 17.25 8.93
CA PHE A 56 11.46 17.31 7.60
C PHE A 56 9.94 17.45 7.71
N LEU A 57 9.31 17.86 6.61
CA LEU A 57 7.87 17.72 6.41
C LEU A 57 7.59 16.44 5.62
N ASP A 58 6.75 15.58 6.18
CA ASP A 58 6.24 14.43 5.46
C ASP A 58 5.01 14.83 4.63
N LEU A 59 5.24 15.14 3.35
CA LEU A 59 4.18 15.47 2.39
C LEU A 59 3.54 14.22 1.77
N THR A 60 4.04 13.03 2.11
CA THR A 60 3.54 11.75 1.60
C THR A 60 2.61 11.04 2.57
N SER A 61 2.53 11.51 3.82
CA SER A 61 1.83 10.83 4.92
C SER A 61 2.23 9.35 5.03
N ALA A 62 3.54 9.06 4.93
CA ALA A 62 4.08 7.70 4.89
C ALA A 62 3.35 6.81 3.85
N PHE A 63 3.27 7.26 2.61
CA PHE A 63 2.48 6.64 1.53
C PHE A 63 0.98 6.53 1.84
N GLY A 64 0.42 7.53 2.52
CA GLY A 64 -1.01 7.60 2.86
C GLY A 64 -1.40 6.83 4.13
N VAL A 65 -0.47 6.14 4.78
CA VAL A 65 -0.76 5.37 6.01
C VAL A 65 -0.98 6.30 7.20
N ALA A 66 -0.24 7.40 7.30
CA ALA A 66 -0.33 8.37 8.40
C ALA A 66 -1.29 9.53 8.10
N GLY A 67 -2.46 9.25 7.50
CA GLY A 67 -3.45 10.27 7.10
C GLY A 67 -4.02 11.11 8.24
N LEU A 68 -3.95 10.62 9.50
CA LEU A 68 -4.30 11.38 10.71
C LEU A 68 -3.13 12.16 11.30
N GLY A 69 -1.98 12.14 10.65
CA GLY A 69 -0.71 12.62 11.19
C GLY A 69 -0.01 11.56 12.04
N HIS A 70 1.31 11.70 12.13
CA HIS A 70 2.14 10.82 12.95
C HIS A 70 1.86 11.04 14.44
N GLY A 71 1.86 9.95 15.22
CA GLY A 71 1.74 10.01 16.67
C GLY A 71 0.38 10.54 17.16
N ASN A 72 -0.71 10.40 16.38
CA ASN A 72 -2.05 10.80 16.81
C ASN A 72 -2.38 10.19 18.19
N SER A 73 -2.66 11.04 19.17
CA SER A 73 -2.80 10.64 20.58
C SER A 73 -3.94 9.66 20.83
N GLU A 74 -5.06 9.78 20.10
CA GLU A 74 -6.21 8.88 20.25
C GLU A 74 -5.88 7.48 19.70
N VAL A 75 -5.21 7.42 18.56
CA VAL A 75 -4.75 6.16 17.95
C VAL A 75 -3.74 5.47 18.87
N VAL A 76 -2.73 6.21 19.34
CA VAL A 76 -1.71 5.69 20.27
C VAL A 76 -2.35 5.15 21.54
N ALA A 77 -3.27 5.90 22.17
CA ALA A 77 -3.95 5.47 23.37
C ALA A 77 -4.83 4.21 23.13
N ALA A 78 -5.50 4.12 21.98
CA ALA A 78 -6.27 2.93 21.61
C ALA A 78 -5.38 1.69 21.45
N MET A 79 -4.22 1.84 20.78
CA MET A 79 -3.24 0.76 20.62
C MET A 79 -2.67 0.31 21.96
N GLN A 80 -2.32 1.24 22.85
CA GLN A 80 -1.80 0.94 24.19
C GLN A 80 -2.84 0.17 25.03
N ARG A 81 -4.10 0.58 25.04
CA ARG A 81 -5.16 -0.15 25.74
C ARG A 81 -5.32 -1.56 25.19
N GLN A 82 -5.39 -1.71 23.87
CA GLN A 82 -5.61 -3.01 23.24
C GLN A 82 -4.43 -3.96 23.47
N SER A 83 -3.19 -3.46 23.40
CA SER A 83 -2.01 -4.28 23.61
C SER A 83 -1.90 -4.87 25.02
N GLN A 84 -2.46 -4.19 26.02
CA GLN A 84 -2.55 -4.69 27.40
C GLN A 84 -3.63 -5.74 27.62
N GLN A 85 -4.65 -5.78 26.76
CA GLN A 85 -5.77 -6.74 26.87
C GLN A 85 -5.54 -7.99 26.02
N LEU A 86 -5.24 -7.79 24.74
CA LEU A 86 -5.05 -8.87 23.77
C LEU A 86 -4.22 -8.36 22.59
N LEU A 87 -2.96 -8.79 22.53
CA LEU A 87 -2.03 -8.39 21.49
C LEU A 87 -2.33 -9.11 20.15
N HIS A 88 -2.69 -10.39 20.22
CA HIS A 88 -2.94 -11.22 19.03
C HIS A 88 -4.10 -12.18 19.28
N GLY A 89 -5.06 -12.20 18.34
CA GLY A 89 -6.14 -13.18 18.28
C GLY A 89 -5.89 -14.23 17.20
N MET A 90 -6.59 -15.36 17.25
CA MET A 90 -6.59 -16.37 16.17
C MET A 90 -7.66 -15.99 15.13
N GLY A 91 -7.31 -15.11 14.20
CA GLY A 91 -8.24 -14.36 13.36
C GLY A 91 -9.27 -15.12 12.55
N ASP A 92 -9.04 -16.38 12.21
CA ASP A 92 -9.97 -17.26 11.48
C ASP A 92 -10.73 -18.22 12.39
N VAL A 93 -10.20 -18.55 13.57
CA VAL A 93 -10.79 -19.50 14.53
C VAL A 93 -11.39 -18.78 15.74
N HIS A 94 -10.62 -17.88 16.35
CA HIS A 94 -11.04 -17.09 17.52
C HIS A 94 -10.86 -15.60 17.25
N PRO A 95 -11.77 -14.96 16.48
CA PRO A 95 -11.69 -13.55 16.14
C PRO A 95 -11.94 -12.65 17.38
N THR A 96 -11.49 -11.41 17.28
CA THR A 96 -11.75 -10.39 18.29
C THR A 96 -13.03 -9.62 17.99
N ALA A 97 -13.67 -9.05 19.00
CA ALA A 97 -14.81 -8.13 18.81
C ALA A 97 -14.42 -6.95 17.90
N LEU A 98 -13.24 -6.36 18.10
CA LEU A 98 -12.73 -5.25 17.28
C LEU A 98 -12.66 -5.57 15.78
N LYS A 99 -12.45 -6.84 15.41
CA LYS A 99 -12.49 -7.23 13.99
C LYS A 99 -13.90 -7.07 13.42
N GLY A 100 -14.92 -7.47 14.17
CA GLY A 100 -16.33 -7.28 13.78
C GLY A 100 -16.69 -5.81 13.66
N ASP A 101 -16.38 -5.01 14.68
CA ASP A 101 -16.63 -3.57 14.71
C ASP A 101 -15.95 -2.84 13.55
N LEU A 102 -14.68 -3.18 13.23
CA LEU A 102 -13.96 -2.61 12.10
C LEU A 102 -14.62 -2.96 10.77
N CYS A 103 -15.03 -4.22 10.57
CA CYS A 103 -15.72 -4.64 9.35
C CYS A 103 -17.05 -3.91 9.16
N GLU A 104 -17.84 -3.74 10.24
CA GLU A 104 -19.07 -2.97 10.21
C GLU A 104 -18.83 -1.51 9.84
N GLN A 105 -17.86 -0.85 10.48
CA GLN A 105 -17.52 0.54 10.19
C GLN A 105 -17.02 0.72 8.74
N LEU A 106 -16.16 -0.16 8.25
CA LEU A 106 -15.69 -0.11 6.86
C LEU A 106 -16.86 -0.26 5.88
N SER A 107 -17.78 -1.20 6.12
CA SER A 107 -18.98 -1.35 5.29
C SER A 107 -19.84 -0.08 5.31
N ALA A 108 -20.04 0.52 6.50
CA ALA A 108 -20.85 1.73 6.68
C ALA A 108 -20.28 2.94 5.93
N VAL A 109 -18.97 3.23 6.08
CA VAL A 109 -18.34 4.43 5.49
C VAL A 109 -18.03 4.30 4.01
N THR A 110 -18.04 3.09 3.45
CA THR A 110 -17.78 2.83 2.03
C THR A 110 -19.07 2.58 1.25
N PHE A 111 -19.59 1.36 1.30
CA PHE A 111 -20.69 0.90 0.44
C PHE A 111 -22.05 1.43 0.88
N LYS A 112 -22.37 1.34 2.18
CA LYS A 112 -23.66 1.81 2.71
C LYS A 112 -23.83 3.32 2.51
N ARG A 113 -22.77 4.10 2.74
CA ARG A 113 -22.77 5.55 2.49
C ARG A 113 -23.07 5.91 1.02
N ARG A 114 -22.73 5.01 0.08
CA ARG A 114 -22.98 5.19 -1.36
C ARG A 114 -24.29 4.58 -1.85
N GLY A 115 -25.14 4.10 -0.95
CA GLY A 115 -26.44 3.50 -1.29
C GLY A 115 -26.35 2.09 -1.87
N VAL A 116 -25.20 1.43 -1.81
CA VAL A 116 -25.02 0.07 -2.38
C VAL A 116 -25.45 -1.01 -1.37
N GLY A 117 -25.71 -0.67 -0.12
CA GLY A 117 -26.05 -1.62 0.95
C GLY A 117 -24.84 -2.03 1.79
N GLU A 118 -24.97 -3.15 2.50
CA GLU A 118 -23.89 -3.69 3.34
C GLU A 118 -22.90 -4.49 2.50
N ALA A 119 -21.60 -4.31 2.79
CA ALA A 119 -20.53 -5.04 2.15
C ALA A 119 -19.83 -6.01 3.12
N LYS A 120 -19.27 -7.08 2.57
CA LYS A 120 -18.36 -7.97 3.29
C LYS A 120 -16.93 -7.46 3.15
N VAL A 121 -16.15 -7.60 4.21
CA VAL A 121 -14.78 -7.06 4.31
C VAL A 121 -13.79 -8.21 4.48
N VAL A 122 -12.72 -8.17 3.71
CA VAL A 122 -11.53 -9.01 3.91
C VAL A 122 -10.39 -8.10 4.39
N LEU A 123 -9.85 -8.39 5.57
CA LEU A 123 -8.68 -7.69 6.11
C LEU A 123 -7.41 -8.45 5.69
N SER A 124 -6.39 -7.72 5.27
CA SER A 124 -5.11 -8.23 4.80
C SER A 124 -3.97 -7.50 5.50
N SER A 125 -2.78 -8.10 5.56
CA SER A 125 -1.61 -7.52 6.22
C SER A 125 -0.88 -6.49 5.34
N SER A 126 -1.18 -6.47 4.04
CA SER A 126 -0.56 -5.55 3.07
C SER A 126 -1.51 -5.20 1.93
N GLY A 127 -1.21 -4.11 1.20
CA GLY A 127 -1.99 -3.70 0.04
C GLY A 127 -2.00 -4.75 -1.08
N PHE A 128 -0.86 -5.40 -1.35
CA PHE A 128 -0.81 -6.42 -2.39
C PHE A 128 -1.66 -7.65 -2.04
N GLU A 129 -1.71 -8.06 -0.77
CA GLU A 129 -2.59 -9.16 -0.33
C GLU A 129 -4.06 -8.81 -0.46
N ALA A 130 -4.43 -7.55 -0.22
CA ALA A 130 -5.78 -7.06 -0.47
C ALA A 130 -6.14 -7.14 -1.96
N VAL A 131 -5.21 -6.77 -2.85
CA VAL A 131 -5.37 -6.91 -4.31
C VAL A 131 -5.49 -8.38 -4.71
N GLU A 132 -4.65 -9.27 -4.17
CA GLU A 132 -4.75 -10.73 -4.39
C GLU A 132 -6.14 -11.27 -4.01
N SER A 133 -6.65 -10.85 -2.85
CA SER A 133 -7.97 -11.24 -2.37
C SER A 133 -9.08 -10.71 -3.26
N ALA A 134 -8.97 -9.47 -3.74
CA ALA A 134 -9.93 -8.85 -4.65
C ALA A 134 -9.96 -9.57 -6.00
N LEU A 135 -8.81 -9.87 -6.60
CA LEU A 135 -8.70 -10.58 -7.87
C LEU A 135 -9.27 -12.01 -7.79
N LYS A 136 -8.98 -12.74 -6.70
CA LYS A 136 -9.55 -14.07 -6.45
C LYS A 136 -11.07 -13.99 -6.28
N THR A 137 -11.57 -13.01 -5.53
CA THR A 137 -13.00 -12.79 -5.32
C THR A 137 -13.69 -12.47 -6.66
N ALA A 138 -13.13 -11.58 -7.47
CA ALA A 138 -13.65 -11.25 -8.79
C ALA A 138 -13.70 -12.49 -9.71
N ARG A 139 -12.65 -13.31 -9.68
CA ARG A 139 -12.60 -14.56 -10.44
C ARG A 139 -13.67 -15.56 -10.01
N LEU A 140 -13.86 -15.73 -8.72
CA LEU A 140 -14.89 -16.65 -8.17
C LEU A 140 -16.31 -16.15 -8.47
N ALA A 141 -16.54 -14.86 -8.35
CA ALA A 141 -17.85 -14.26 -8.56
C ALA A 141 -18.26 -14.21 -10.05
N SER A 142 -17.32 -13.88 -10.95
CA SER A 142 -17.62 -13.69 -12.37
C SER A 142 -17.43 -14.97 -13.22
N GLY A 143 -16.58 -15.91 -12.78
CA GLY A 143 -16.13 -17.04 -13.60
C GLY A 143 -15.16 -16.64 -14.71
N LYS A 144 -14.89 -15.34 -14.91
CA LYS A 144 -14.11 -14.78 -16.02
C LYS A 144 -12.63 -14.65 -15.64
N ARG A 145 -11.74 -14.79 -16.62
CA ARG A 145 -10.30 -14.91 -16.35
C ARG A 145 -9.53 -13.61 -16.51
N LYS A 146 -9.91 -12.76 -17.47
CA LYS A 146 -9.14 -11.58 -17.83
C LYS A 146 -9.36 -10.43 -16.84
N VAL A 147 -8.33 -9.65 -16.64
CA VAL A 147 -8.32 -8.46 -15.82
C VAL A 147 -7.84 -7.29 -16.67
N ILE A 148 -8.57 -6.18 -16.67
CA ILE A 148 -8.06 -4.93 -17.21
C ILE A 148 -7.16 -4.26 -16.17
N ALA A 149 -5.99 -3.81 -16.59
CA ALA A 149 -5.09 -2.94 -15.85
C ALA A 149 -4.54 -1.84 -16.75
N PHE A 150 -3.95 -0.80 -16.16
CA PHE A 150 -3.54 0.37 -16.92
C PHE A 150 -2.02 0.54 -16.95
N SER A 151 -1.54 1.17 -18.02
CA SER A 151 -0.11 1.48 -18.19
C SER A 151 0.39 2.35 -17.05
N ASN A 152 1.63 2.09 -16.59
CA ASN A 152 2.28 2.71 -15.45
C ASN A 152 1.64 2.48 -14.07
N ALA A 153 0.65 1.57 -13.96
CA ALA A 153 0.00 1.23 -12.71
C ALA A 153 0.94 0.49 -11.73
N TYR A 154 0.65 0.65 -10.43
CA TYR A 154 1.30 -0.12 -9.37
C TYR A 154 0.26 -0.68 -8.40
N HIS A 155 0.15 -2.01 -8.34
CA HIS A 155 -0.83 -2.69 -7.50
C HIS A 155 -0.21 -3.66 -6.49
N GLY A 156 1.12 -3.73 -6.44
CA GLY A 156 1.86 -4.59 -5.53
C GLY A 156 2.75 -5.60 -6.24
N LEU A 157 3.44 -6.44 -5.47
CA LEU A 157 4.51 -7.32 -5.93
C LEU A 157 4.23 -8.82 -5.71
N GLY A 158 3.05 -9.19 -5.20
CA GLY A 158 2.59 -10.59 -5.25
C GLY A 158 2.25 -10.99 -6.68
N TYR A 159 2.32 -12.27 -7.04
CA TYR A 159 2.17 -12.71 -8.43
C TYR A 159 0.83 -12.29 -9.08
N GLY A 160 -0.27 -12.28 -8.34
CA GLY A 160 -1.55 -11.80 -8.84
C GLY A 160 -1.59 -10.28 -8.98
N SER A 161 -1.14 -9.54 -7.97
CA SER A 161 -1.09 -8.08 -8.02
C SER A 161 -0.04 -7.57 -9.03
N LEU A 162 1.04 -8.33 -9.25
CA LEU A 162 2.07 -8.04 -10.24
C LEU A 162 1.54 -8.10 -11.67
N LEU A 163 0.50 -8.89 -11.95
CA LEU A 163 -0.22 -8.87 -13.23
C LEU A 163 -0.78 -7.48 -13.57
N GLY A 164 -1.23 -6.73 -12.55
CA GLY A 164 -1.74 -5.37 -12.71
C GLY A 164 -0.65 -4.29 -12.73
N THR A 165 0.52 -4.57 -12.18
CA THR A 165 1.65 -3.64 -12.13
C THR A 165 2.35 -3.57 -13.48
N ASP A 166 2.59 -2.35 -13.99
CA ASP A 166 3.18 -2.12 -15.32
C ASP A 166 4.58 -1.47 -15.29
N LEU A 167 5.16 -1.33 -14.12
CA LEU A 167 6.52 -0.80 -14.00
C LEU A 167 7.53 -1.91 -14.28
N GLU A 168 8.23 -1.82 -15.42
CA GLU A 168 9.16 -2.83 -15.96
C GLU A 168 10.14 -3.36 -14.90
N LYS A 169 10.70 -2.46 -14.08
CA LYS A 169 11.64 -2.85 -13.01
C LYS A 169 11.05 -3.84 -11.99
N PHE A 170 9.73 -3.93 -11.88
CA PHE A 170 9.07 -4.83 -10.94
C PHE A 170 8.53 -6.09 -11.62
N HIS A 171 7.85 -5.95 -12.75
CA HIS A 171 7.20 -7.10 -13.39
C HIS A 171 8.10 -7.79 -14.42
N GLY A 172 9.00 -7.07 -15.09
CA GLY A 172 9.86 -7.61 -16.14
C GLY A 172 10.65 -8.85 -15.73
N PRO A 173 11.35 -8.86 -14.57
CA PRO A 173 12.10 -10.03 -14.11
C PRO A 173 11.27 -11.31 -13.92
N PHE A 174 9.94 -11.21 -13.84
CA PHE A 174 9.02 -12.31 -13.58
C PHE A 174 8.02 -12.55 -14.72
N GLY A 175 8.20 -11.86 -15.85
CA GLY A 175 7.23 -11.87 -16.96
C GLY A 175 6.92 -13.25 -17.51
N ASP A 176 7.89 -14.16 -17.54
CA ASP A 176 7.76 -15.55 -17.98
C ASP A 176 6.97 -16.44 -16.99
N GLN A 177 6.86 -16.01 -15.73
CA GLN A 177 6.13 -16.70 -14.68
C GLN A 177 4.71 -16.17 -14.49
N LEU A 178 4.38 -15.03 -15.11
CA LEU A 178 3.07 -14.40 -14.97
C LEU A 178 2.07 -14.99 -15.97
N ALA A 179 0.85 -15.25 -15.51
CA ALA A 179 -0.23 -15.69 -16.39
C ALA A 179 -0.63 -14.59 -17.39
N ASN A 180 -0.76 -14.94 -18.66
CA ASN A 180 -1.23 -13.99 -19.69
C ASN A 180 -2.75 -13.81 -19.61
N ILE A 181 -3.21 -13.06 -18.60
CA ILE A 181 -4.63 -12.76 -18.35
C ILE A 181 -4.93 -11.26 -18.24
N THR A 182 -3.91 -10.41 -18.40
CA THR A 182 -4.05 -8.97 -18.27
C THR A 182 -4.27 -8.31 -19.62
N VAL A 183 -5.35 -7.55 -19.74
CA VAL A 183 -5.58 -6.60 -20.84
C VAL A 183 -5.06 -5.24 -20.38
N ARG A 184 -3.96 -4.79 -20.97
CA ARG A 184 -3.34 -3.52 -20.57
C ARG A 184 -3.81 -2.39 -21.48
N LEU A 185 -4.31 -1.32 -20.86
CA LEU A 185 -4.84 -0.15 -21.56
C LEU A 185 -4.08 1.11 -21.11
N PRO A 186 -4.02 2.15 -21.96
CA PRO A 186 -3.57 3.47 -21.54
C PRO A 186 -4.40 4.02 -20.37
N PHE A 187 -3.77 4.74 -19.45
CA PHE A 187 -4.47 5.39 -18.35
C PHE A 187 -5.06 6.73 -18.81
N GLY A 188 -6.36 6.92 -18.57
CA GLY A 188 -7.09 8.15 -18.94
C GLY A 188 -7.57 8.20 -20.38
N GLY A 189 -7.46 7.10 -21.15
CA GLY A 189 -8.03 6.96 -22.48
C GLY A 189 -9.42 6.33 -22.46
N ASP A 190 -10.04 6.25 -23.62
CA ASP A 190 -11.37 5.68 -23.90
C ASP A 190 -11.33 4.23 -24.43
N GLU A 191 -10.13 3.64 -24.55
CA GLU A 191 -9.94 2.28 -25.08
C GLU A 191 -10.71 1.21 -24.30
N ILE A 192 -11.05 1.49 -23.04
CA ILE A 192 -11.85 0.58 -22.20
C ILE A 192 -13.24 0.36 -22.79
N GLU A 193 -13.79 1.33 -23.52
CA GLU A 193 -15.12 1.22 -24.16
C GLU A 193 -15.13 0.22 -25.31
N HIS A 194 -13.96 -0.09 -25.86
CA HIS A 194 -13.79 -1.02 -26.99
C HIS A 194 -13.44 -2.45 -26.56
N VAL A 195 -13.28 -2.69 -25.24
CA VAL A 195 -12.99 -4.03 -24.71
C VAL A 195 -14.28 -4.79 -24.48
N SER A 196 -14.41 -5.98 -25.10
CA SER A 196 -15.54 -6.87 -24.80
C SER A 196 -15.55 -7.29 -23.34
N ALA A 197 -16.67 -7.08 -22.66
CA ALA A 197 -16.85 -7.47 -21.27
C ALA A 197 -16.98 -8.98 -21.04
N ASP A 198 -17.08 -9.80 -22.12
CA ASP A 198 -17.42 -11.23 -22.01
C ASP A 198 -16.38 -12.04 -21.24
N GLU A 199 -15.09 -11.70 -21.36
CA GLU A 199 -14.00 -12.39 -20.69
C GLU A 199 -13.41 -11.61 -19.49
N ILE A 200 -13.87 -10.38 -19.27
CA ILE A 200 -13.34 -9.49 -18.23
C ILE A 200 -14.01 -9.78 -16.87
N GLY A 201 -13.23 -10.24 -15.92
CA GLY A 201 -13.67 -10.50 -14.55
C GLY A 201 -13.46 -9.34 -13.58
N ALA A 202 -12.48 -8.48 -13.88
CA ALA A 202 -12.17 -7.32 -13.04
C ALA A 202 -11.53 -6.18 -13.84
N VAL A 203 -11.67 -4.97 -13.32
CA VAL A 203 -10.88 -3.80 -13.71
C VAL A 203 -10.09 -3.36 -12.49
N LEU A 204 -8.77 -3.28 -12.61
CA LEU A 204 -7.85 -2.87 -11.57
C LEU A 204 -7.31 -1.49 -11.93
N VAL A 205 -7.64 -0.47 -11.12
CA VAL A 205 -7.35 0.93 -11.42
C VAL A 205 -6.93 1.70 -10.17
N GLU A 206 -5.95 2.57 -10.31
CA GLU A 206 -5.65 3.64 -9.36
C GLU A 206 -6.39 4.90 -9.83
N PRO A 207 -7.20 5.58 -8.99
CA PRO A 207 -7.80 6.86 -9.36
C PRO A 207 -6.75 7.94 -9.67
N ILE A 208 -5.62 7.86 -8.97
CA ILE A 208 -4.40 8.65 -9.18
C ILE A 208 -3.24 7.67 -9.15
N GLN A 209 -2.46 7.60 -10.21
CA GLN A 209 -1.30 6.70 -10.26
C GLN A 209 -0.15 7.26 -9.42
N GLY A 210 -0.08 6.85 -8.17
CA GLY A 210 0.89 7.39 -7.22
C GLY A 210 2.35 7.16 -7.63
N ARG A 211 2.69 5.98 -8.14
CA ARG A 211 4.03 5.66 -8.65
C ARG A 211 4.22 6.04 -10.11
N GLY A 212 3.19 5.95 -10.92
CA GLY A 212 3.20 6.35 -12.33
C GLY A 212 3.17 7.87 -12.54
N GLY A 213 2.81 8.63 -11.51
CA GLY A 213 2.77 10.09 -11.55
C GLY A 213 1.70 10.66 -12.49
N LYS A 214 0.58 9.97 -12.67
CA LYS A 214 -0.53 10.40 -13.52
C LYS A 214 -1.82 10.63 -12.73
N VAL A 215 -2.55 11.66 -13.14
CA VAL A 215 -3.85 12.06 -12.60
C VAL A 215 -4.88 12.02 -13.71
#